data_9d2d6c70e4e6fc8294158051306792b0
#
_entry.id   9d2d6c70e4e6fc8294158051306792b0
#
_cell.length_a   1.000
_cell.length_b   1.000
_cell.length_c   1.000
_cell.angle_alpha   90.00
_cell.angle_beta   90.00
_cell.angle_gamma   90.00
#
_symmetry.space_group_name_H-M   'P 1'
#
loop_
_entity.id
_entity.type
_entity.pdbx_description
1 polymer ?
#
loop_
_entity_poly.entity_id
_entity_poly.type
_entity_poly.pdbx_seq_one_letter_code
_entity_poly.pdbx_strand_id
1 'polypeptide(L)'
;MQSVAGGNLVRLDTAVPYSGSYNDVVDQGQREVNAGFEPELKPLSVNVADYDVIAVGTPTWWYTMAPAVKTFLHGQNFAGKTVVPFMTNGGWPGRVIKDMKAACPGAVGEAANVAELLMSDKGAFITGSTFLIDGGATASYFYGPLRPEKA
;
A
#
# COMPACT_ATOMS: atom_id res chain seq x y z
N MET A 1 -9.66 -8.32 -3.88
CA MET A 1 -10.14 -7.47 -2.76
C MET A 1 -11.49 -6.82 -3.06
N GLN A 2 -11.65 -6.04 -4.12
CA GLN A 2 -12.92 -5.36 -4.42
C GLN A 2 -14.14 -6.32 -4.48
N SER A 3 -13.98 -7.49 -5.09
CA SER A 3 -15.05 -8.49 -5.21
C SER A 3 -15.47 -9.12 -3.89
N VAL A 4 -14.68 -9.01 -2.84
CA VAL A 4 -14.94 -9.61 -1.52
C VAL A 4 -15.42 -8.57 -0.52
N ALA A 5 -14.81 -7.41 -0.49
CA ALA A 5 -15.09 -6.36 0.50
C ALA A 5 -16.17 -5.37 0.03
N GLY A 6 -16.55 -5.40 -1.24
CA GLY A 6 -17.34 -4.31 -1.84
C GLY A 6 -16.53 -3.02 -1.93
N GLY A 7 -17.16 -1.92 -2.26
CA GLY A 7 -16.52 -0.61 -2.32
C GLY A 7 -15.86 -0.29 -3.66
N ASN A 8 -15.22 0.87 -3.72
CA ASN A 8 -14.61 1.41 -4.93
C ASN A 8 -13.10 1.17 -4.93
N LEU A 9 -12.58 0.64 -6.05
CA LEU A 9 -11.16 0.54 -6.29
C LEU A 9 -10.70 1.78 -7.06
N VAL A 10 -9.78 2.52 -6.48
CA VAL A 10 -9.23 3.77 -7.06
C VAL A 10 -7.73 3.61 -7.22
N ARG A 11 -7.22 4.02 -8.37
CA ARG A 11 -5.80 4.10 -8.65
C ARG A 11 -5.32 5.54 -8.44
N LEU A 12 -4.18 5.68 -7.79
CA LEU A 12 -3.49 6.97 -7.66
C LEU A 12 -2.56 7.15 -8.85
N ASP A 13 -2.90 8.06 -9.75
CA ASP A 13 -2.09 8.42 -10.90
C ASP A 13 -1.46 9.80 -10.68
N THR A 14 -0.17 9.93 -10.97
CA THR A 14 0.51 11.24 -10.99
C THR A 14 0.08 12.05 -12.22
N ALA A 15 0.01 13.37 -12.08
CA ALA A 15 -0.31 14.28 -13.19
C ALA A 15 0.71 14.12 -14.32
N VAL A 16 2.01 14.01 -13.97
CA VAL A 16 3.09 13.66 -14.89
C VAL A 16 3.46 12.21 -14.68
N PRO A 17 3.21 11.31 -15.65
CA PRO A 17 3.54 9.89 -15.52
C PRO A 17 5.05 9.64 -15.43
N TYR A 18 5.45 8.65 -14.66
CA TYR A 18 6.81 8.13 -14.72
C TYR A 18 7.07 7.56 -16.11
N SER A 19 8.22 7.86 -16.69
CA SER A 19 8.59 7.46 -18.06
C SER A 19 10.08 7.13 -18.14
N GLY A 20 10.45 6.41 -19.22
CA GLY A 20 11.81 5.96 -19.44
C GLY A 20 11.99 4.46 -19.19
N SER A 21 13.25 4.03 -19.10
CA SER A 21 13.59 2.65 -18.76
C SER A 21 13.28 2.34 -17.29
N TYR A 22 13.29 1.06 -16.93
CA TYR A 22 13.14 0.64 -15.53
C TYR A 22 14.15 1.36 -14.60
N ASN A 23 15.41 1.45 -15.03
CA ASN A 23 16.45 2.10 -14.24
C ASN A 23 16.20 3.60 -14.09
N ASP A 24 15.73 4.28 -15.12
CA ASP A 24 15.39 5.71 -15.06
C ASP A 24 14.31 5.97 -14.00
N VAL A 25 13.28 5.11 -13.95
CA VAL A 25 12.21 5.21 -12.96
C VAL A 25 12.71 4.89 -11.55
N VAL A 26 13.59 3.90 -11.40
CA VAL A 26 14.22 3.54 -10.11
C VAL A 26 15.05 4.72 -9.59
N ASP A 27 15.89 5.32 -10.43
CA ASP A 27 16.74 6.46 -10.07
C ASP A 27 15.91 7.72 -9.76
N GLN A 28 14.84 7.95 -10.54
CA GLN A 28 13.89 9.03 -10.26
C GLN A 28 13.23 8.83 -8.90
N GLY A 29 12.73 7.62 -8.63
CA GLY A 29 12.10 7.28 -7.35
C GLY A 29 13.03 7.49 -6.16
N GLN A 30 14.33 7.17 -6.31
CA GLN A 30 15.33 7.43 -5.27
C GLN A 30 15.47 8.93 -4.99
N ARG A 31 15.61 9.72 -6.04
CA ARG A 31 15.73 11.19 -5.91
C ARG A 31 14.51 11.79 -5.23
N GLU A 32 13.31 11.37 -5.65
CA GLU A 32 12.03 11.86 -5.11
C GLU A 32 11.86 11.49 -3.63
N VAL A 33 12.13 10.24 -3.27
CA VAL A 33 12.06 9.79 -1.87
C VAL A 33 13.05 10.57 -1.00
N ASN A 34 14.30 10.73 -1.46
CA ASN A 34 15.33 11.46 -0.71
C ASN A 34 15.00 12.95 -0.56
N ALA A 35 14.36 13.55 -1.58
CA ALA A 35 13.90 14.94 -1.54
C ALA A 35 12.59 15.12 -0.75
N GLY A 36 11.93 14.03 -0.33
CA GLY A 36 10.61 14.10 0.26
C GLY A 36 9.53 14.62 -0.71
N PHE A 37 9.76 14.46 -2.02
CA PHE A 37 8.91 14.98 -3.08
C PHE A 37 7.49 14.40 -3.01
N GLU A 38 6.52 15.24 -3.30
CA GLU A 38 5.10 14.91 -3.35
C GLU A 38 4.56 15.30 -4.74
N PRO A 39 4.49 14.34 -5.69
CA PRO A 39 4.01 14.62 -7.03
C PRO A 39 2.54 15.03 -7.02
N GLU A 40 2.15 15.94 -7.89
CA GLU A 40 0.75 16.24 -8.15
C GLU A 40 0.02 14.99 -8.63
N LEU A 41 -1.17 14.76 -8.10
CA LEU A 41 -2.03 13.64 -8.49
C LEU A 41 -3.12 14.11 -9.44
N LYS A 42 -3.54 13.21 -10.34
CA LYS A 42 -4.78 13.39 -11.09
C LYS A 42 -5.97 13.37 -10.11
N PRO A 43 -7.06 14.07 -10.43
CA PRO A 43 -8.27 14.05 -9.63
C PRO A 43 -8.74 12.61 -9.37
N LEU A 44 -9.13 12.34 -8.13
CA LEU A 44 -9.72 11.05 -7.77
C LEU A 44 -11.13 10.93 -8.35
N SER A 45 -11.53 9.72 -8.68
CA SER A 45 -12.90 9.41 -9.14
C SER A 45 -13.92 9.32 -8.00
N VAL A 46 -13.47 9.46 -6.75
CA VAL A 46 -14.28 9.36 -5.54
C VAL A 46 -13.93 10.46 -4.56
N ASN A 47 -14.89 10.83 -3.70
CA ASN A 47 -14.60 11.70 -2.57
C ASN A 47 -14.26 10.84 -1.33
N VAL A 48 -13.05 10.99 -0.83
CA VAL A 48 -12.56 10.25 0.36
C VAL A 48 -13.43 10.50 1.59
N ALA A 49 -14.07 11.67 1.67
CA ALA A 49 -14.95 12.01 2.80
C ALA A 49 -16.15 11.06 2.93
N ASP A 50 -16.59 10.45 1.84
CA ASP A 50 -17.78 9.59 1.81
C ASP A 50 -17.54 8.16 2.35
N TYR A 51 -16.32 7.86 2.82
CA TYR A 51 -15.92 6.53 3.29
C TYR A 51 -15.45 6.56 4.73
N ASP A 52 -15.92 5.59 5.53
CA ASP A 52 -15.48 5.38 6.91
C ASP A 52 -14.22 4.50 6.99
N VAL A 53 -14.05 3.60 6.02
CA VAL A 53 -12.93 2.66 5.94
C VAL A 53 -12.21 2.82 4.61
N ILE A 54 -10.89 3.06 4.67
CA ILE A 54 -10.07 3.32 3.51
C ILE A 54 -8.84 2.40 3.54
N ALA A 55 -8.80 1.46 2.60
CA ALA A 55 -7.61 0.64 2.39
C ALA A 55 -6.65 1.36 1.44
N VAL A 56 -5.41 1.59 1.88
CA VAL A 56 -4.39 2.28 1.10
C VAL A 56 -3.22 1.36 0.83
N GLY A 57 -3.02 1.04 -0.44
CA GLY A 57 -1.94 0.16 -0.90
C GLY A 57 -0.80 0.90 -1.59
N THR A 58 0.43 0.43 -1.39
CA THR A 58 1.63 0.98 -2.01
C THR A 58 2.66 -0.10 -2.29
N PRO A 59 3.44 -0.02 -3.38
CA PRO A 59 4.71 -0.73 -3.44
C PRO A 59 5.72 -0.06 -2.51
N THR A 60 6.71 -0.83 -2.05
CA THR A 60 7.87 -0.26 -1.35
C THR A 60 8.79 0.42 -2.37
N TRP A 61 9.02 1.72 -2.20
CA TRP A 61 9.98 2.51 -2.94
C TRP A 61 11.05 3.03 -1.99
N TRP A 62 12.29 2.59 -2.20
CA TRP A 62 13.43 3.04 -1.40
C TRP A 62 13.15 3.05 0.12
N TYR A 63 12.67 1.90 0.61
CA TYR A 63 12.35 1.62 2.01
C TYR A 63 11.16 2.39 2.61
N THR A 64 10.39 3.12 1.81
CA THR A 64 9.18 3.83 2.23
C THR A 64 8.04 3.66 1.22
N MET A 65 6.92 4.37 1.41
CA MET A 65 5.82 4.38 0.46
C MET A 65 6.17 5.13 -0.83
N ALA A 66 5.50 4.79 -1.93
CA ALA A 66 5.63 5.53 -3.18
C ALA A 66 5.22 7.00 -3.00
N PRO A 67 5.93 7.97 -3.64
CA PRO A 67 5.65 9.40 -3.50
C PRO A 67 4.19 9.79 -3.76
N ALA A 68 3.53 9.17 -4.73
CA ALA A 68 2.11 9.40 -5.02
C ALA A 68 1.20 9.06 -3.83
N VAL A 69 1.51 7.99 -3.09
CA VAL A 69 0.77 7.60 -1.89
C VAL A 69 0.99 8.60 -0.77
N LYS A 70 2.21 9.10 -0.62
CA LYS A 70 2.54 10.15 0.34
C LYS A 70 1.72 11.42 0.06
N THR A 71 1.67 11.87 -1.19
CA THR A 71 0.84 13.01 -1.61
C THR A 71 -0.64 12.79 -1.25
N PHE A 72 -1.16 11.59 -1.56
CA PHE A 72 -2.54 11.25 -1.23
C PHE A 72 -2.81 11.33 0.27
N LEU A 73 -1.95 10.70 1.09
CA LEU A 73 -2.15 10.67 2.53
C LEU A 73 -2.05 12.06 3.18
N HIS A 74 -1.14 12.90 2.71
CA HIS A 74 -1.03 14.28 3.22
C HIS A 74 -2.16 15.19 2.72
N GLY A 75 -2.71 14.91 1.54
CA GLY A 75 -3.75 15.71 0.92
C GLY A 75 -5.18 15.43 1.41
N GLN A 76 -5.39 14.40 2.24
CA GLN A 76 -6.71 14.00 2.72
C GLN A 76 -6.86 14.16 4.24
N ASN A 77 -8.11 14.33 4.67
CA ASN A 77 -8.44 14.32 6.09
C ASN A 77 -8.96 12.94 6.50
N PHE A 78 -8.19 12.23 7.33
CA PHE A 78 -8.55 10.91 7.84
C PHE A 78 -9.08 10.92 9.27
N ALA A 79 -9.34 12.09 9.86
CA ALA A 79 -9.86 12.18 11.22
C ALA A 79 -11.19 11.41 11.35
N GLY A 80 -11.26 10.51 12.31
CA GLY A 80 -12.41 9.66 12.56
C GLY A 80 -12.58 8.48 11.59
N LYS A 81 -11.69 8.29 10.62
CA LYS A 81 -11.76 7.21 9.63
C LYS A 81 -10.83 6.06 9.99
N THR A 82 -11.21 4.84 9.64
CA THR A 82 -10.33 3.67 9.74
C THR A 82 -9.46 3.59 8.49
N VAL A 83 -8.15 3.71 8.64
CA VAL A 83 -7.19 3.55 7.53
C VAL A 83 -6.49 2.20 7.66
N VAL A 84 -6.54 1.39 6.61
CA VAL A 84 -5.90 0.07 6.53
C VAL A 84 -4.75 0.15 5.53
N PRO A 85 -3.51 0.42 5.96
CA PRO A 85 -2.36 0.41 5.08
C PRO A 85 -1.93 -1.00 4.75
N PHE A 86 -1.57 -1.24 3.49
CA PHE A 86 -0.92 -2.46 3.06
C PHE A 86 0.17 -2.15 2.03
N MET A 87 1.12 -3.07 1.88
CA MET A 87 2.22 -2.87 0.95
C MET A 87 2.58 -4.16 0.22
N THR A 88 3.22 -3.97 -0.94
CA THR A 88 3.95 -5.02 -1.66
C THR A 88 5.44 -4.69 -1.69
N ASN A 89 6.28 -5.70 -1.57
CA ASN A 89 7.73 -5.53 -1.63
C ASN A 89 8.42 -6.75 -2.24
N GLY A 90 9.66 -6.59 -2.69
CA GLY A 90 10.50 -7.64 -3.23
C GLY A 90 11.42 -8.30 -2.18
N GLY A 91 11.04 -8.31 -0.90
CA GLY A 91 11.83 -8.86 0.21
C GLY A 91 12.34 -7.81 1.20
N TRP A 92 12.12 -6.51 0.92
CA TRP A 92 12.59 -5.40 1.76
C TRP A 92 11.43 -4.48 2.12
N PRO A 93 10.70 -4.73 3.22
CA PRO A 93 9.52 -3.95 3.58
C PRO A 93 9.85 -2.50 3.99
N GLY A 94 11.06 -2.24 4.46
CA GLY A 94 11.44 -0.93 4.96
C GLY A 94 10.57 -0.46 6.12
N ARG A 95 10.25 0.82 6.12
CA ARG A 95 9.39 1.45 7.13
C ARG A 95 8.03 1.92 6.57
N VAL A 96 7.61 1.34 5.45
CA VAL A 96 6.40 1.75 4.71
C VAL A 96 5.19 1.92 5.63
N ILE A 97 4.83 0.87 6.38
CA ILE A 97 3.64 0.90 7.26
C ILE A 97 3.78 1.95 8.36
N LYS A 98 4.98 2.10 8.94
CA LYS A 98 5.25 3.13 9.95
C LYS A 98 5.06 4.54 9.36
N ASP A 99 5.60 4.78 8.18
CA ASP A 99 5.52 6.07 7.51
C ASP A 99 4.07 6.38 7.07
N MET A 100 3.34 5.39 6.56
CA MET A 100 1.91 5.54 6.23
C MET A 100 1.06 5.87 7.47
N LYS A 101 1.30 5.21 8.60
CA LYS A 101 0.61 5.53 9.87
C LYS A 101 0.88 6.97 10.31
N ALA A 102 2.13 7.41 10.23
CA ALA A 102 2.51 8.78 10.59
C ALA A 102 1.85 9.83 9.67
N ALA A 103 1.58 9.46 8.42
CA ALA A 103 0.93 10.34 7.44
C ALA A 103 -0.61 10.42 7.58
N CYS A 104 -1.21 9.68 8.52
CA CYS A 104 -2.66 9.67 8.76
C CYS A 104 -2.99 10.15 10.19
N PRO A 105 -2.65 11.39 10.58
CA PRO A 105 -2.94 11.87 11.92
C PRO A 105 -4.46 11.94 12.15
N GLY A 106 -4.90 11.51 13.34
CA GLY A 106 -6.31 11.51 13.71
C GLY A 106 -7.15 10.38 13.13
N ALA A 107 -6.58 9.48 12.35
CA ALA A 107 -7.26 8.24 11.99
C ALA A 107 -7.57 7.44 13.26
N VAL A 108 -8.81 6.94 13.37
CA VAL A 108 -9.23 6.06 14.47
C VAL A 108 -8.91 4.62 14.06
N GLY A 109 -8.30 3.93 14.95
CA GLY A 109 -7.87 2.57 14.72
C GLY A 109 -6.39 2.54 14.34
N GLU A 110 -5.67 1.69 15.03
CA GLU A 110 -4.36 1.30 14.56
C GLU A 110 -4.54 0.65 13.19
N ALA A 111 -3.57 0.86 12.31
CA ALA A 111 -3.49 0.07 11.10
C ALA A 111 -3.56 -1.39 11.52
N ALA A 112 -4.74 -1.98 11.38
CA ALA A 112 -4.96 -3.36 11.75
C ALA A 112 -3.95 -4.19 10.96
N ASN A 113 -3.13 -4.96 11.67
CA ASN A 113 -2.37 -5.95 10.94
C ASN A 113 -3.39 -6.94 10.37
N VAL A 114 -3.04 -7.62 9.30
CA VAL A 114 -3.96 -8.54 8.61
C VAL A 114 -4.51 -9.59 9.58
N ALA A 115 -3.73 -10.03 10.56
CA ALA A 115 -4.17 -10.99 11.56
C ALA A 115 -5.28 -10.43 12.47
N GLU A 116 -5.16 -9.19 12.93
CA GLU A 116 -6.21 -8.54 13.73
C GLU A 116 -7.50 -8.39 12.93
N LEU A 117 -7.40 -7.96 11.66
CA LEU A 117 -8.55 -7.88 10.77
C LEU A 117 -9.23 -9.23 10.61
N LEU A 118 -8.47 -10.30 10.38
CA LEU A 118 -9.01 -11.64 10.13
C LEU A 118 -9.61 -12.30 11.38
N MET A 119 -9.08 -11.98 12.57
CA MET A 119 -9.49 -12.56 13.85
C MET A 119 -10.57 -11.75 14.57
N SER A 120 -10.92 -10.57 14.09
CA SER A 120 -11.95 -9.72 14.67
C SER A 120 -13.30 -9.92 14.00
N ASP A 121 -14.37 -9.43 14.62
CA ASP A 121 -15.72 -9.40 14.04
C ASP A 121 -15.74 -8.66 12.69
N LYS A 122 -14.80 -7.75 12.46
CA LYS A 122 -14.63 -7.04 11.18
C LYS A 122 -14.18 -7.95 10.04
N GLY A 123 -13.53 -9.07 10.37
CA GLY A 123 -13.13 -10.12 9.43
C GLY A 123 -14.15 -11.25 9.28
N ALA A 124 -15.27 -11.23 9.99
CA ALA A 124 -16.24 -12.34 10.05
C ALA A 124 -16.80 -12.76 8.68
N PHE A 125 -16.80 -11.87 7.70
CA PHE A 125 -17.19 -12.16 6.31
C PHE A 125 -16.04 -12.68 5.43
N ILE A 126 -14.78 -12.70 5.94
CA ILE A 126 -13.62 -13.20 5.23
C ILE A 126 -13.46 -14.69 5.56
N THR A 127 -14.19 -15.54 4.86
CA THR A 127 -14.15 -16.99 5.07
C THR A 127 -13.55 -17.71 3.87
N GLY A 128 -12.83 -18.81 4.11
CA GLY A 128 -12.27 -19.66 3.05
C GLY A 128 -11.11 -19.03 2.25
N SER A 129 -10.54 -17.94 2.74
CA SER A 129 -9.41 -17.26 2.11
C SER A 129 -8.10 -17.63 2.80
N THR A 130 -7.05 -17.84 2.01
CA THR A 130 -5.69 -18.02 2.52
C THR A 130 -4.94 -16.70 2.37
N PHE A 131 -4.48 -16.13 3.48
CA PHE A 131 -3.62 -14.95 3.50
C PHE A 131 -2.19 -15.37 3.77
N LEU A 132 -1.35 -15.28 2.77
CA LEU A 132 0.07 -15.58 2.89
C LEU A 132 0.81 -14.33 3.35
N ILE A 133 1.35 -14.36 4.57
CA ILE A 133 2.11 -13.26 5.18
C ILE A 133 3.51 -13.79 5.50
N ASP A 134 4.33 -13.99 4.48
CA ASP A 134 5.64 -14.62 4.61
C ASP A 134 6.79 -13.74 4.09
N GLY A 135 6.52 -12.47 3.84
CA GLY A 135 7.51 -11.56 3.25
C GLY A 135 7.94 -11.91 1.82
N GLY A 136 7.17 -12.76 1.14
CA GLY A 136 7.49 -13.21 -0.22
C GLY A 136 8.36 -14.48 -0.27
N ALA A 137 8.67 -15.10 0.87
CA ALA A 137 9.49 -16.30 0.91
C ALA A 137 8.88 -17.46 0.11
N THR A 138 7.58 -17.68 0.24
CA THR A 138 6.86 -18.71 -0.53
C THR A 138 6.87 -18.43 -2.02
N ALA A 139 6.66 -17.18 -2.43
CA ALA A 139 6.73 -16.80 -3.83
C ALA A 139 8.14 -17.02 -4.40
N SER A 140 9.18 -16.68 -3.63
CA SER A 140 10.57 -16.91 -4.00
C SER A 140 10.90 -18.41 -4.09
N TYR A 141 10.33 -19.22 -3.20
CA TYR A 141 10.51 -20.68 -3.22
C TYR A 141 9.84 -21.35 -4.43
N PHE A 142 8.63 -20.94 -4.81
CA PHE A 142 7.92 -21.58 -5.92
C PHE A 142 8.25 -20.98 -7.29
N TYR A 143 8.54 -19.69 -7.38
CA TYR A 143 8.65 -18.96 -8.65
C TYR A 143 9.93 -18.15 -8.78
N GLY A 144 10.74 -18.01 -7.74
CA GLY A 144 11.93 -17.16 -7.67
C GLY A 144 13.23 -17.90 -7.47
N PRO A 145 14.27 -17.18 -6.99
CA PRO A 145 15.64 -17.70 -6.87
C PRO A 145 15.81 -18.85 -5.86
N LEU A 146 14.86 -19.00 -4.92
CA LEU A 146 14.91 -20.10 -3.92
C LEU A 146 14.20 -21.36 -4.40
N ARG A 147 13.73 -21.40 -5.65
CA ARG A 147 13.06 -22.56 -6.22
C ARG A 147 14.00 -23.75 -6.24
N PRO A 148 13.61 -24.92 -5.64
CA PRO A 148 14.41 -26.14 -5.73
C PRO A 148 14.60 -26.56 -7.19
N GLU A 149 15.82 -26.93 -7.56
CA GLU A 149 16.05 -27.58 -8.85
C GLU A 149 15.23 -28.86 -8.91
N LYS A 150 14.54 -29.07 -10.02
CA LYS A 150 13.83 -30.34 -10.22
C LYS A 150 14.88 -31.44 -10.33
N ALA A 151 14.84 -32.38 -9.39
CA ALA A 151 15.62 -33.61 -9.48
C ALA A 151 15.18 -34.45 -10.67
#